data_5231ec8e8c9f868812c7ca5242cfc16c
#
_entry.id   5231ec8e8c9f868812c7ca5242cfc16c
#
_cell.length_a   1.000
_cell.length_b   1.000
_cell.length_c   1.000
_cell.angle_alpha   90.00
_cell.angle_beta   90.00
_cell.angle_gamma   90.00
#
_symmetry.space_group_name_H-M   'P 1'
#
loop_
_entity.id
_entity.type
_entity.pdbx_description
1 polymer ?
#
loop_
_entity_poly.entity_id
_entity_poly.type
_entity_poly.pdbx_seq_one_letter_code
_entity_poly.pdbx_strand_id
1 'polypeptide(L)'
;MSADVNPPIAEAFEPDLLDSLADTVLGYGVKALLVKLGQRGIYLRTAAGEVWQKGGRGLEGLDDHWHDRALWAPAYRVVPNGTTGAGDAAIAGFLASILQGAVPETALKMAAAAGAACVEAETAITGLTDWDELWARIQRGWDSHPLDLQLYGWDWVEGQGLWEKSA
;
A
#
# COMPACT_ATOMS: atom_id res chain seq x y z
N MET A 1 -30.59 -23.50 0.28
CA MET A 1 -29.37 -23.66 1.09
C MET A 1 -28.41 -22.56 0.64
N SER A 2 -28.37 -21.48 1.40
CA SER A 2 -27.45 -20.35 1.16
C SER A 2 -26.07 -20.85 1.56
N ALA A 3 -25.13 -20.88 0.60
CA ALA A 3 -23.74 -21.10 0.93
C ALA A 3 -23.28 -19.89 1.74
N ASP A 4 -22.89 -20.10 2.98
CA ASP A 4 -22.12 -19.12 3.76
C ASP A 4 -20.79 -18.91 3.02
N VAL A 5 -20.80 -17.91 2.13
CA VAL A 5 -19.56 -17.42 1.52
C VAL A 5 -18.88 -16.60 2.62
N ASN A 6 -17.93 -17.22 3.32
CA ASN A 6 -17.05 -16.45 4.18
C ASN A 6 -16.48 -15.29 3.34
N PRO A 7 -16.58 -14.05 3.82
CA PRO A 7 -16.01 -12.92 3.11
C PRO A 7 -14.51 -13.22 2.88
N PRO A 8 -13.92 -12.76 1.77
CA PRO A 8 -12.49 -12.89 1.55
C PRO A 8 -11.74 -12.43 2.80
N ILE A 9 -10.72 -13.15 3.20
CA ILE A 9 -9.93 -12.86 4.42
C ILE A 9 -9.56 -11.37 4.51
N ALA A 10 -9.24 -10.74 3.37
CA ALA A 10 -8.93 -9.33 3.30
C ALA A 10 -10.08 -8.39 3.73
N GLU A 11 -11.33 -8.81 3.62
CA GLU A 11 -12.51 -8.03 4.04
C GLU A 11 -12.80 -8.18 5.54
N ALA A 12 -12.26 -9.23 6.18
CA ALA A 12 -12.43 -9.49 7.60
C ALA A 12 -11.46 -8.70 8.49
N PHE A 13 -10.43 -8.05 7.92
CA PHE A 13 -9.49 -7.27 8.70
C PHE A 13 -10.04 -5.87 9.01
N GLU A 14 -10.43 -5.69 10.27
CA GLU A 14 -10.75 -4.38 10.81
C GLU A 14 -9.47 -3.52 10.97
N PRO A 15 -9.55 -2.19 10.80
CA PRO A 15 -8.39 -1.30 10.96
C PRO A 15 -7.67 -1.45 12.29
N ASP A 16 -8.38 -1.57 13.40
CA ASP A 16 -7.78 -1.73 14.74
C ASP A 16 -6.99 -3.05 14.89
N LEU A 17 -7.43 -4.11 14.20
CA LEU A 17 -6.68 -5.36 14.16
C LEU A 17 -5.37 -5.20 13.39
N LEU A 18 -5.38 -4.44 12.29
CA LEU A 18 -4.18 -4.16 11.51
C LEU A 18 -3.18 -3.31 12.30
N ASP A 19 -3.66 -2.34 13.05
CA ASP A 19 -2.82 -1.53 13.94
C ASP A 19 -2.15 -2.39 15.02
N SER A 20 -2.92 -3.27 15.69
CA SER A 20 -2.37 -4.19 16.69
C SER A 20 -1.35 -5.18 16.11
N LEU A 21 -1.59 -5.67 14.88
CA LEU A 21 -0.65 -6.51 14.15
C LEU A 21 0.62 -5.73 13.82
N ALA A 22 0.47 -4.49 13.34
CA ALA A 22 1.58 -3.63 12.99
C ALA A 22 2.48 -3.34 14.19
N ASP A 23 1.90 -2.97 15.32
CA ASP A 23 2.64 -2.72 16.57
C ASP A 23 3.44 -3.96 17.00
N THR A 24 2.84 -5.14 16.88
CA THR A 24 3.52 -6.40 17.17
C THR A 24 4.72 -6.64 16.24
N VAL A 25 4.53 -6.47 14.92
CA VAL A 25 5.58 -6.71 13.91
C VAL A 25 6.70 -5.67 14.03
N LEU A 26 6.35 -4.40 14.21
CA LEU A 26 7.33 -3.32 14.40
C LEU A 26 8.13 -3.52 15.70
N GLY A 27 7.51 -4.08 16.73
CA GLY A 27 8.17 -4.46 17.99
C GLY A 27 9.32 -5.46 17.81
N TYR A 28 9.34 -6.22 16.72
CA TYR A 28 10.48 -7.08 16.35
C TYR A 28 11.63 -6.33 15.64
N GLY A 29 11.54 -5.01 15.49
CA GLY A 29 12.56 -4.18 14.85
C GLY A 29 12.41 -4.07 13.32
N VAL A 30 11.26 -4.49 12.78
CA VAL A 30 10.89 -4.23 11.37
C VAL A 30 10.68 -2.73 11.17
N LYS A 31 11.17 -2.17 10.07
CA LYS A 31 11.09 -0.74 9.78
C LYS A 31 9.80 -0.33 9.10
N ALA A 32 9.30 -1.18 8.24
CA ALA A 32 8.04 -0.95 7.53
C ALA A 32 7.28 -2.26 7.36
N LEU A 33 5.99 -2.25 7.66
CA LEU A 33 5.04 -3.33 7.41
C LEU A 33 4.10 -2.90 6.29
N LEU A 34 4.05 -3.68 5.23
CA LEU A 34 3.12 -3.48 4.11
C LEU A 34 2.12 -4.63 4.09
N VAL A 35 0.82 -4.33 4.21
CA VAL A 35 -0.25 -5.33 4.17
C VAL A 35 -1.13 -5.07 2.94
N LYS A 36 -1.24 -6.07 2.08
CA LYS A 36 -2.07 -6.02 0.87
C LYS A 36 -3.45 -6.59 1.17
N LEU A 37 -4.51 -5.84 0.88
CA LEU A 37 -5.88 -6.10 1.28
C LEU A 37 -6.85 -6.20 0.09
N GLY A 38 -6.37 -6.63 -1.06
CA GLY A 38 -7.18 -6.78 -2.28
C GLY A 38 -7.82 -5.46 -2.70
N GLN A 39 -9.13 -5.44 -2.85
CA GLN A 39 -9.88 -4.23 -3.25
C GLN A 39 -9.86 -3.11 -2.20
N ARG A 40 -9.56 -3.41 -0.95
CA ARG A 40 -9.34 -2.41 0.10
C ARG A 40 -7.99 -1.71 -0.03
N GLY A 41 -7.12 -2.17 -0.92
CA GLY A 41 -5.85 -1.53 -1.21
C GLY A 41 -4.70 -2.01 -0.34
N ILE A 42 -3.85 -1.10 0.10
CA ILE A 42 -2.60 -1.40 0.80
C ILE A 42 -2.47 -0.52 2.04
N TYR A 43 -2.28 -1.16 3.17
CA TYR A 43 -1.92 -0.53 4.44
C TYR A 43 -0.40 -0.53 4.61
N LEU A 44 0.14 0.58 5.09
CA LEU A 44 1.54 0.77 5.44
C LEU A 44 1.64 1.29 6.88
N ARG A 45 2.45 0.63 7.69
CA ARG A 45 2.86 1.12 9.01
C ARG A 45 4.38 1.17 9.07
N THR A 46 4.94 2.28 9.54
CA THR A 46 6.40 2.44 9.66
C THR A 46 6.80 2.69 11.11
N ALA A 47 8.03 2.28 11.44
CA ALA A 47 8.59 2.41 12.77
C ALA A 47 9.02 3.84 13.08
N ALA A 48 9.18 4.14 14.37
CA ALA A 48 9.77 5.40 14.84
C ALA A 48 11.23 5.58 14.38
N GLY A 49 11.69 6.82 14.32
CA GLY A 49 12.98 7.20 13.75
C GLY A 49 14.20 6.46 14.32
N GLU A 50 14.18 6.13 15.61
CA GLU A 50 15.26 5.39 16.27
C GLU A 50 15.52 4.00 15.65
N VAL A 51 14.48 3.36 15.12
CA VAL A 51 14.59 2.05 14.45
C VAL A 51 15.22 2.20 13.07
N TRP A 52 14.97 3.32 12.39
CA TRP A 52 15.51 3.61 11.06
C TRP A 52 17.02 3.86 11.08
N GLN A 53 17.56 4.47 12.13
CA GLN A 53 19.01 4.71 12.30
C GLN A 53 19.85 3.44 12.23
N LYS A 54 19.26 2.28 12.48
CA LYS A 54 19.90 0.95 12.35
C LYS A 54 19.70 0.34 10.96
N GLY A 55 19.32 1.13 9.96
CA GLY A 55 19.11 0.72 8.58
C GLY A 55 20.43 0.36 7.88
N GLY A 56 20.34 -0.58 6.93
CA GLY A 56 21.44 -0.84 6.00
C GLY A 56 21.46 0.19 4.87
N ARG A 57 22.51 0.15 4.03
CA ARG A 57 22.76 1.08 2.91
C ARG A 57 21.57 1.33 1.97
N GLY A 58 20.66 0.38 1.80
CA GLY A 58 19.48 0.54 0.97
C GLY A 58 18.43 1.51 1.53
N LEU A 59 18.58 1.97 2.77
CA LEU A 59 17.67 2.88 3.46
C LEU A 59 18.33 4.22 3.83
N GLU A 60 19.61 4.41 3.50
CA GLU A 60 20.39 5.63 3.80
C GLU A 60 19.84 6.90 3.12
N GLY A 61 19.02 6.76 2.08
CA GLY A 61 18.38 7.88 1.37
C GLY A 61 16.97 8.20 1.83
N LEU A 62 16.42 7.46 2.78
CA LEU A 62 15.10 7.71 3.32
C LEU A 62 15.19 8.72 4.46
N ASP A 63 14.41 9.77 4.32
CA ASP A 63 14.36 10.87 5.28
C ASP A 63 13.31 10.65 6.40
N ASP A 64 13.15 11.67 7.24
CA ASP A 64 12.24 11.62 8.40
C ASP A 64 10.76 11.46 8.00
N HIS A 65 10.39 11.66 6.72
CA HIS A 65 9.02 11.42 6.22
C HIS A 65 8.58 9.96 6.36
N TRP A 66 9.54 9.05 6.48
CA TRP A 66 9.27 7.62 6.69
C TRP A 66 9.04 7.24 8.15
N HIS A 67 9.23 8.16 9.09
CA HIS A 67 9.16 7.83 10.50
C HIS A 67 7.72 7.87 11.01
N ASP A 68 7.34 6.84 11.76
CA ASP A 68 6.09 6.75 12.52
C ASP A 68 4.83 7.04 11.71
N ARG A 69 4.71 6.44 10.53
CA ARG A 69 3.57 6.65 9.62
C ARG A 69 2.59 5.49 9.64
N ALA A 70 1.32 5.82 9.57
CA ALA A 70 0.24 4.88 9.28
C ALA A 70 -0.54 5.41 8.09
N LEU A 71 -0.42 4.73 6.93
CA LEU A 71 -1.00 5.14 5.67
C LEU A 71 -1.82 3.99 5.06
N TRP A 72 -2.90 4.34 4.36
CA TRP A 72 -3.69 3.36 3.65
C TRP A 72 -4.12 3.92 2.28
N ALA A 73 -3.58 3.37 1.20
CA ALA A 73 -4.00 3.70 -0.16
C ALA A 73 -5.09 2.72 -0.62
N PRO A 74 -6.27 3.20 -1.05
CA PRO A 74 -7.27 2.34 -1.68
C PRO A 74 -6.74 1.72 -2.97
N ALA A 75 -7.26 0.54 -3.35
CA ALA A 75 -6.92 -0.06 -4.63
C ALA A 75 -7.51 0.73 -5.80
N TYR A 76 -6.76 0.85 -6.90
CA TYR A 76 -7.30 1.44 -8.12
C TYR A 76 -8.31 0.51 -8.80
N ARG A 77 -9.34 1.10 -9.38
CA ARG A 77 -10.36 0.36 -10.13
C ARG A 77 -9.82 -0.10 -11.46
N VAL A 78 -10.01 -1.37 -11.73
CA VAL A 78 -9.60 -2.03 -12.96
C VAL A 78 -10.63 -3.07 -13.40
N VAL A 79 -10.63 -3.41 -14.67
CA VAL A 79 -11.33 -4.58 -15.17
C VAL A 79 -10.37 -5.77 -15.02
N PRO A 80 -10.66 -6.74 -14.13
CA PRO A 80 -9.71 -7.79 -13.85
C PRO A 80 -9.67 -8.83 -14.99
N ASN A 81 -8.47 -9.14 -15.49
CA ASN A 81 -8.18 -10.28 -16.37
C ASN A 81 -7.51 -11.43 -15.60
N GLY A 82 -6.79 -11.11 -14.52
CA GLY A 82 -6.19 -12.10 -13.62
C GLY A 82 -5.67 -11.46 -12.36
N THR A 83 -5.53 -12.23 -11.28
CA THR A 83 -5.02 -11.71 -9.99
C THR A 83 -3.64 -12.25 -9.64
N THR A 84 -3.13 -13.21 -10.43
CA THR A 84 -1.83 -13.83 -10.19
C THR A 84 -0.70 -12.80 -10.35
N GLY A 85 0.17 -12.71 -9.37
CA GLY A 85 1.30 -11.78 -9.40
C GLY A 85 1.00 -10.35 -8.95
N ALA A 86 -0.28 -9.96 -8.77
CA ALA A 86 -0.63 -8.60 -8.36
C ALA A 86 0.00 -8.19 -7.02
N GLY A 87 0.09 -9.14 -6.08
CA GLY A 87 0.78 -8.91 -4.82
C GLY A 87 2.28 -8.70 -4.96
N ASP A 88 2.93 -9.42 -5.86
CA ASP A 88 4.37 -9.30 -6.13
C ASP A 88 4.66 -8.01 -6.91
N ALA A 89 3.80 -7.66 -7.86
CA ALA A 89 3.86 -6.39 -8.57
C ALA A 89 3.74 -5.20 -7.61
N ALA A 90 2.82 -5.26 -6.64
CA ALA A 90 2.68 -4.23 -5.61
C ALA A 90 3.96 -4.08 -4.77
N ILE A 91 4.56 -5.19 -4.33
CA ILE A 91 5.82 -5.15 -3.59
C ILE A 91 6.94 -4.58 -4.47
N ALA A 92 7.04 -4.98 -5.73
CA ALA A 92 8.03 -4.45 -6.67
C ALA A 92 7.88 -2.94 -6.87
N GLY A 93 6.66 -2.44 -7.07
CA GLY A 93 6.36 -1.00 -7.17
C GLY A 93 6.76 -0.24 -5.91
N PHE A 94 6.49 -0.79 -4.72
CA PHE A 94 6.90 -0.22 -3.45
C PHE A 94 8.43 -0.13 -3.30
N LEU A 95 9.13 -1.22 -3.56
CA LEU A 95 10.60 -1.27 -3.45
C LEU A 95 11.28 -0.38 -4.49
N ALA A 96 10.78 -0.34 -5.73
CA ALA A 96 11.29 0.57 -6.76
C ALA A 96 11.15 2.02 -6.32
N SER A 97 10.04 2.39 -5.66
CA SER A 97 9.82 3.73 -5.12
C SER A 97 10.83 4.08 -4.04
N ILE A 98 11.09 3.17 -3.12
CA ILE A 98 12.11 3.35 -2.07
C ILE A 98 13.49 3.59 -2.69
N LEU A 99 13.87 2.79 -3.68
CA LEU A 99 15.16 2.90 -4.36
C LEU A 99 15.32 4.22 -5.13
N GLN A 100 14.22 4.86 -5.51
CA GLN A 100 14.21 6.18 -6.13
C GLN A 100 14.13 7.34 -5.11
N GLY A 101 14.12 7.03 -3.81
CA GLY A 101 14.03 8.03 -2.75
C GLY A 101 12.64 8.67 -2.62
N ALA A 102 11.58 7.97 -3.05
CA ALA A 102 10.22 8.48 -2.95
C ALA A 102 9.75 8.56 -1.49
N VAL A 103 8.88 9.52 -1.19
CA VAL A 103 8.19 9.61 0.10
C VAL A 103 7.16 8.47 0.25
N PRO A 104 6.79 8.09 1.48
CA PRO A 104 5.95 6.92 1.74
C PRO A 104 4.60 6.96 1.02
N GLU A 105 4.00 8.13 0.87
CA GLU A 105 2.73 8.30 0.15
C GLU A 105 2.87 7.94 -1.34
N THR A 106 3.94 8.38 -1.97
CA THR A 106 4.24 8.04 -3.37
C THR A 106 4.53 6.56 -3.51
N ALA A 107 5.34 6.00 -2.61
CA ALA A 107 5.69 4.59 -2.62
C ALA A 107 4.43 3.70 -2.46
N LEU A 108 3.50 4.09 -1.59
CA LEU A 108 2.28 3.35 -1.37
C LEU A 108 1.32 3.41 -2.57
N LYS A 109 1.17 4.59 -3.20
CA LYS A 109 0.37 4.75 -4.44
C LYS A 109 0.96 3.96 -5.60
N MET A 110 2.27 3.97 -5.76
CA MET A 110 2.94 3.18 -6.81
C MET A 110 2.78 1.68 -6.59
N ALA A 111 2.82 1.22 -5.33
CA ALA A 111 2.51 -0.16 -4.98
C ALA A 111 1.08 -0.55 -5.39
N ALA A 112 0.10 0.28 -5.04
CA ALA A 112 -1.30 0.05 -5.41
C ALA A 112 -1.49 0.07 -6.94
N ALA A 113 -0.84 0.98 -7.64
CA ALA A 113 -0.90 1.11 -9.09
C ALA A 113 -0.26 -0.08 -9.81
N ALA A 114 0.92 -0.52 -9.38
CA ALA A 114 1.58 -1.68 -9.96
C ALA A 114 0.74 -2.96 -9.77
N GLY A 115 0.15 -3.14 -8.59
CA GLY A 115 -0.78 -4.24 -8.34
C GLY A 115 -2.02 -4.19 -9.24
N ALA A 116 -2.62 -3.01 -9.40
CA ALA A 116 -3.79 -2.81 -10.26
C ALA A 116 -3.46 -3.04 -11.75
N ALA A 117 -2.35 -2.52 -12.25
CA ALA A 117 -1.88 -2.73 -13.62
C ALA A 117 -1.63 -4.23 -13.91
N CYS A 118 -1.10 -4.96 -12.95
CA CYS A 118 -0.93 -6.41 -13.05
C CYS A 118 -2.28 -7.14 -13.17
N VAL A 119 -3.31 -6.70 -12.42
CA VAL A 119 -4.66 -7.29 -12.46
C VAL A 119 -5.36 -7.08 -13.81
N GLU A 120 -5.09 -5.96 -14.51
CA GLU A 120 -5.61 -5.68 -15.86
C GLU A 120 -4.99 -6.58 -16.94
N ALA A 121 -3.81 -7.14 -16.70
CA ALA A 121 -3.07 -7.89 -17.68
C ALA A 121 -3.46 -9.37 -17.71
N GLU A 122 -3.23 -10.01 -18.84
CA GLU A 122 -3.45 -11.47 -19.00
C GLU A 122 -2.40 -12.29 -18.24
N THR A 123 -1.22 -11.73 -18.01
CA THR A 123 -0.13 -12.42 -17.30
C THR A 123 0.42 -11.54 -16.18
N ALA A 124 1.11 -12.17 -15.24
CA ALA A 124 1.65 -11.49 -14.04
C ALA A 124 2.64 -10.34 -14.32
N ILE A 125 3.16 -10.23 -15.54
CA ILE A 125 4.20 -9.25 -15.88
C ILE A 125 3.86 -8.34 -17.07
N THR A 126 2.90 -8.70 -17.92
CA THR A 126 2.59 -7.93 -19.14
C THR A 126 1.88 -6.60 -18.88
N GLY A 127 1.33 -6.39 -17.69
CA GLY A 127 0.70 -5.13 -17.28
C GLY A 127 1.65 -4.13 -16.61
N LEU A 128 2.88 -4.55 -16.33
CA LEU A 128 3.85 -3.66 -15.71
C LEU A 128 4.46 -2.76 -16.79
N THR A 129 4.23 -1.48 -16.66
CA THR A 129 4.85 -0.41 -17.46
C THR A 129 6.02 0.22 -16.69
N ASP A 130 6.72 1.15 -17.31
CA ASP A 130 7.75 1.88 -16.58
C ASP A 130 7.16 2.78 -15.49
N TRP A 131 8.02 3.29 -14.61
CA TRP A 131 7.65 4.15 -13.50
C TRP A 131 6.90 5.41 -13.94
N ASP A 132 7.42 6.10 -14.95
CA ASP A 132 6.89 7.40 -15.37
C ASP A 132 5.50 7.26 -15.98
N GLU A 133 5.26 6.20 -16.74
CA GLU A 133 3.96 5.91 -17.33
C GLU A 133 2.93 5.57 -16.25
N LEU A 134 3.31 4.73 -15.28
CA LEU A 134 2.44 4.36 -14.17
C LEU A 134 2.12 5.57 -13.29
N TRP A 135 3.12 6.39 -12.99
CA TRP A 135 2.93 7.63 -12.24
C TRP A 135 2.04 8.63 -12.99
N ALA A 136 2.27 8.80 -14.28
CA ALA A 136 1.42 9.65 -15.12
C ALA A 136 -0.04 9.19 -15.16
N ARG A 137 -0.29 7.87 -15.10
CA ARG A 137 -1.65 7.32 -15.00
C ARG A 137 -2.33 7.72 -13.69
N ILE A 138 -1.62 7.65 -12.57
CA ILE A 138 -2.12 8.13 -11.27
C ILE A 138 -2.46 9.62 -11.36
N GLN A 139 -1.55 10.44 -11.89
CA GLN A 139 -1.71 11.90 -11.96
C GLN A 139 -2.87 12.33 -12.88
N ARG A 140 -3.23 11.55 -13.89
CA ARG A 140 -4.40 11.80 -14.75
C ARG A 140 -5.74 11.50 -14.07
N GLY A 141 -5.74 10.99 -12.83
CA GLY A 141 -6.95 10.69 -12.07
C GLY A 141 -7.44 9.25 -12.30
N TRP A 142 -6.68 8.28 -11.84
CA TRP A 142 -7.10 6.89 -11.84
C TRP A 142 -8.07 6.63 -10.69
N ASP A 143 -9.31 6.24 -10.99
CA ASP A 143 -10.34 5.98 -10.00
C ASP A 143 -9.93 4.85 -9.03
N SER A 144 -10.24 5.03 -7.76
CA SER A 144 -10.03 4.02 -6.73
C SER A 144 -11.33 3.36 -6.26
N HIS A 145 -11.22 2.21 -5.63
CA HIS A 145 -12.33 1.60 -4.90
C HIS A 145 -12.70 2.46 -3.69
N PRO A 146 -13.99 2.54 -3.33
CA PRO A 146 -14.42 3.26 -2.15
C PRO A 146 -13.84 2.59 -0.89
N LEU A 147 -13.27 3.40 -0.03
CA LEU A 147 -12.77 3.01 1.28
C LEU A 147 -13.10 4.14 2.24
N ASP A 148 -13.78 3.84 3.35
CA ASP A 148 -14.08 4.81 4.40
C ASP A 148 -13.50 4.31 5.72
N LEU A 149 -12.60 5.10 6.28
CA LEU A 149 -11.88 4.80 7.52
C LEU A 149 -12.12 5.87 8.61
N GLN A 150 -13.01 6.84 8.40
CA GLN A 150 -13.25 7.94 9.35
C GLN A 150 -13.65 7.45 10.74
N LEU A 151 -14.50 6.42 10.81
CA LEU A 151 -14.97 5.85 12.09
C LEU A 151 -13.85 5.20 12.91
N TYR A 152 -12.70 4.93 12.30
CA TYR A 152 -11.55 4.31 12.93
C TYR A 152 -10.42 5.30 13.24
N GLY A 153 -10.71 6.60 13.14
CA GLY A 153 -9.74 7.65 13.44
C GLY A 153 -8.68 7.88 12.35
N TRP A 154 -9.06 7.62 11.10
CA TRP A 154 -8.24 7.91 9.93
C TRP A 154 -8.77 9.16 9.23
N ASP A 155 -7.87 9.99 8.74
CA ASP A 155 -8.17 11.21 8.00
C ASP A 155 -7.84 11.02 6.52
N TRP A 156 -8.76 11.45 5.65
CA TRP A 156 -8.50 11.48 4.22
C TRP A 156 -7.60 12.65 3.88
N VAL A 157 -6.44 12.36 3.28
CA VAL A 157 -5.49 13.38 2.85
C VAL A 157 -5.81 13.79 1.41
N GLU A 158 -6.54 14.92 1.31
CA GLU A 158 -6.95 15.47 0.02
C GLU A 158 -5.71 15.86 -0.82
N GLY A 159 -5.73 15.56 -2.11
CA GLY A 159 -4.56 15.76 -2.99
C GLY A 159 -3.54 14.63 -2.97
N GLN A 160 -3.51 13.79 -1.95
CA GLN A 160 -2.68 12.58 -1.93
C GLN A 160 -3.47 11.31 -2.31
N GLY A 161 -4.79 11.30 -2.13
CA GLY A 161 -5.66 10.19 -2.49
C GLY A 161 -5.43 8.94 -1.62
N LEU A 162 -5.17 9.14 -0.34
CA LEU A 162 -4.96 8.09 0.65
C LEU A 162 -5.46 8.52 2.04
N TRP A 163 -5.55 7.56 2.93
CA TRP A 163 -5.87 7.76 4.33
C TRP A 163 -4.61 7.79 5.18
N GLU A 164 -4.57 8.66 6.17
CA GLU A 164 -3.53 8.72 7.18
C GLU A 164 -4.15 8.67 8.57
N LYS A 165 -3.54 7.93 9.48
CA LYS A 165 -3.89 7.93 10.89
C LYS A 165 -2.89 8.78 11.65
N SER A 166 -3.38 9.81 12.32
CA SER A 166 -2.56 10.61 13.23
C SER A 166 -2.01 9.73 14.36
N ALA A 167 -0.73 9.90 14.65
CA ALA A 167 -0.06 9.18 15.72
C ALA A 167 -0.60 9.54 17.10
#